data_0acb095871e71ddb70375fb404e127b4
#
_entry.id   0acb095871e71ddb70375fb404e127b4
#
_cell.length_a   1.000
_cell.length_b   1.000
_cell.length_c   1.000
_cell.angle_alpha   90.00
_cell.angle_beta   90.00
_cell.angle_gamma   90.00
#
_symmetry.space_group_name_H-M   'P 1'
#
loop_
_entity.id
_entity.type
_entity.pdbx_description
1 polymer ?
#
loop_
_entity_poly.entity_id
_entity_poly.type
_entity_poly.pdbx_seq_one_letter_code
_entity_poly.pdbx_strand_id
1 'polypeptide(L)'
;MLPRPLSSAPNQVRQSLRIAGLLIFFVFATVPRGQPLSSPSPTSVPNDEVFRAQLFLDGSNFKPGVIDGRWGEFMRKALIRYEAAEGENGEKFGEKPPEQFDLPFDQSRPLLTSYTFSPNDQEFIGHVPGSHAQQAKQQSLPYKDFLELLGEKFHAKGDFLRRLNPGYDWSKAKRGDEVKVPNVAKPFDLQEAIDLQKQTEAAEKSNSLQTEDKKPGNERHAIFVSVQEKILELKQSDKLVGSYPITPGSKALPAPIGEWFVKGFSWMPTFRWDEAMLHHGKRGGDFYELPPGPNNPVGIIWMELSHKGSGLHGTDAPETIGRTTSHGCIRLSNWDALDLGTKVLPGVHITIR
;
A
#
# COMPACT_ATOMS: atom_id res chain seq x y z
N MET A 1 -39.03 58.43 -27.41
CA MET A 1 -40.46 58.53 -27.66
C MET A 1 -41.10 57.21 -27.26
N LEU A 2 -41.78 57.20 -26.13
CA LEU A 2 -42.80 56.22 -25.75
C LEU A 2 -44.06 56.47 -26.55
N PRO A 3 -45.06 55.56 -26.69
CA PRO A 3 -45.83 55.10 -25.55
C PRO A 3 -46.30 53.61 -25.59
N ARG A 4 -46.61 53.08 -24.40
CA ARG A 4 -47.65 52.10 -24.09
C ARG A 4 -49.06 52.73 -24.37
N PRO A 5 -50.27 52.03 -24.16
CA PRO A 5 -50.55 50.78 -23.42
C PRO A 5 -51.79 49.95 -23.97
N LEU A 6 -52.30 49.03 -23.04
CA LEU A 6 -53.66 48.50 -22.80
C LEU A 6 -53.95 47.07 -23.37
N SER A 7 -54.11 46.06 -22.51
CA SER A 7 -55.23 45.62 -21.66
C SER A 7 -56.29 44.79 -22.37
N SER A 8 -56.48 43.54 -21.97
CA SER A 8 -57.77 42.99 -21.53
C SER A 8 -57.71 41.47 -21.30
N ALA A 9 -58.03 41.03 -20.09
CA ALA A 9 -58.64 39.76 -19.86
C ALA A 9 -60.19 39.90 -20.11
N PRO A 10 -60.99 38.85 -20.34
CA PRO A 10 -61.40 37.95 -19.28
C PRO A 10 -61.83 36.52 -19.73
N ASN A 11 -62.09 35.74 -18.76
CA ASN A 11 -63.20 34.80 -18.54
C ASN A 11 -62.83 33.36 -18.26
N GLN A 12 -63.19 32.99 -17.04
CA GLN A 12 -63.27 31.66 -16.48
C GLN A 12 -64.37 30.83 -17.17
N VAL A 13 -64.05 29.55 -17.43
CA VAL A 13 -65.04 28.46 -17.49
C VAL A 13 -64.56 27.34 -16.59
N ARG A 14 -65.26 27.15 -15.51
CA ARG A 14 -65.14 25.98 -14.63
C ARG A 14 -65.66 24.76 -15.34
N GLN A 15 -64.85 23.77 -15.55
CA GLN A 15 -65.32 22.38 -15.75
C GLN A 15 -64.72 21.45 -14.72
N SER A 16 -65.62 20.96 -13.89
CA SER A 16 -65.40 19.90 -12.91
C SER A 16 -65.14 18.57 -13.62
N LEU A 17 -63.93 18.03 -13.50
CA LEU A 17 -63.64 16.67 -13.93
C LEU A 17 -63.39 15.80 -12.69
N ARG A 18 -64.25 14.77 -12.57
CA ARG A 18 -64.20 13.73 -11.54
C ARG A 18 -62.88 12.96 -11.66
N ILE A 19 -62.08 12.96 -10.61
CA ILE A 19 -60.85 12.14 -10.50
C ILE A 19 -61.28 10.74 -10.08
N ALA A 20 -61.21 9.78 -10.99
CA ALA A 20 -61.27 8.37 -10.66
C ALA A 20 -59.90 7.96 -10.11
N GLY A 21 -59.86 7.60 -8.83
CA GLY A 21 -58.63 7.17 -8.19
C GLY A 21 -58.11 5.82 -8.74
N LEU A 22 -56.99 5.86 -9.42
CA LEU A 22 -56.24 4.66 -9.75
C LEU A 22 -55.17 4.46 -8.65
N LEU A 23 -55.43 3.51 -7.76
CA LEU A 23 -54.46 3.06 -6.75
C LEU A 23 -53.38 2.24 -7.46
N ILE A 24 -52.26 2.87 -7.77
CA ILE A 24 -51.04 2.17 -8.21
C ILE A 24 -50.38 1.60 -6.97
N PHE A 25 -50.46 0.29 -6.77
CA PHE A 25 -49.64 -0.43 -5.81
C PHE A 25 -48.19 -0.43 -6.30
N PHE A 26 -47.34 0.39 -5.69
CA PHE A 26 -45.89 0.22 -5.82
C PHE A 26 -45.48 -1.02 -5.03
N VAL A 27 -45.22 -2.12 -5.74
CA VAL A 27 -44.49 -3.24 -5.16
C VAL A 27 -43.04 -2.81 -5.06
N PHE A 28 -42.62 -2.42 -3.83
CA PHE A 28 -41.21 -2.27 -3.51
C PHE A 28 -40.56 -3.66 -3.55
N ALA A 29 -39.90 -3.97 -4.65
CA ALA A 29 -38.96 -5.09 -4.69
C ALA A 29 -37.83 -4.75 -3.69
N THR A 30 -37.83 -5.40 -2.55
CA THR A 30 -36.70 -5.36 -1.60
C THR A 30 -35.50 -6.05 -2.27
N VAL A 31 -34.58 -5.26 -2.78
CA VAL A 31 -33.24 -5.74 -3.16
C VAL A 31 -32.61 -6.32 -1.89
N PRO A 32 -32.20 -7.58 -1.86
CA PRO A 32 -31.52 -8.12 -0.71
C PRO A 32 -30.23 -7.31 -0.51
N ARG A 33 -30.15 -6.58 0.59
CA ARG A 33 -28.91 -5.98 1.07
C ARG A 33 -27.90 -7.10 1.19
N GLY A 34 -26.86 -7.05 0.36
CA GLY A 34 -25.71 -7.92 0.52
C GLY A 34 -25.28 -7.89 1.98
N GLN A 35 -25.18 -9.06 2.61
CA GLN A 35 -24.64 -9.16 3.96
C GLN A 35 -23.27 -8.50 3.98
N PRO A 36 -22.98 -7.62 4.94
CA PRO A 36 -21.63 -7.13 5.10
C PRO A 36 -20.74 -8.37 5.34
N LEU A 37 -19.69 -8.51 4.56
CA LEU A 37 -18.62 -9.49 4.78
C LEU A 37 -18.24 -9.36 6.26
N SER A 38 -18.55 -10.38 7.06
CA SER A 38 -18.24 -10.40 8.49
C SER A 38 -16.75 -10.21 8.65
N SER A 39 -16.35 -9.05 9.12
CA SER A 39 -14.99 -8.85 9.62
C SER A 39 -14.76 -9.90 10.69
N PRO A 40 -13.69 -10.70 10.64
CA PRO A 40 -13.42 -11.70 11.66
C PRO A 40 -13.33 -11.01 13.03
N SER A 41 -14.01 -11.57 14.02
CA SER A 41 -14.00 -11.07 15.40
C SER A 41 -12.58 -10.81 15.90
N PRO A 42 -12.35 -9.71 16.63
CA PRO A 42 -11.00 -9.30 17.05
C PRO A 42 -10.34 -10.20 18.10
N THR A 43 -10.96 -11.29 18.52
CA THR A 43 -10.56 -12.10 19.69
C THR A 43 -9.89 -13.46 19.36
N SER A 44 -9.61 -13.79 18.09
CA SER A 44 -8.89 -15.02 17.82
C SER A 44 -7.41 -14.89 18.17
N VAL A 45 -6.90 -15.76 19.02
CA VAL A 45 -5.46 -15.98 19.27
C VAL A 45 -4.79 -16.22 17.91
N PRO A 46 -3.60 -15.66 17.66
CA PRO A 46 -2.87 -15.94 16.43
C PRO A 46 -2.62 -17.46 16.32
N ASN A 47 -2.78 -18.02 15.13
CA ASN A 47 -2.34 -19.39 14.88
C ASN A 47 -0.82 -19.35 14.75
N ASP A 48 -0.11 -19.97 15.69
CA ASP A 48 1.36 -19.96 15.76
C ASP A 48 2.00 -20.52 14.48
N GLU A 49 1.39 -21.55 13.87
CA GLU A 49 1.88 -22.11 12.61
C GLU A 49 1.73 -21.12 11.44
N VAL A 50 0.57 -20.45 11.32
CA VAL A 50 0.37 -19.40 10.33
C VAL A 50 1.34 -18.24 10.58
N PHE A 51 1.53 -17.84 11.83
CA PHE A 51 2.43 -16.76 12.18
C PHE A 51 3.89 -17.12 11.85
N ARG A 52 4.31 -18.34 12.15
CA ARG A 52 5.64 -18.87 11.77
C ARG A 52 5.84 -18.83 10.25
N ALA A 53 4.83 -19.29 9.51
CA ALA A 53 4.86 -19.29 8.05
C ALA A 53 4.89 -17.85 7.48
N GLN A 54 4.17 -16.88 8.08
CA GLN A 54 4.27 -15.48 7.70
C GLN A 54 5.70 -14.94 7.89
N LEU A 55 6.32 -15.19 9.05
CA LEU A 55 7.70 -14.75 9.33
C LEU A 55 8.72 -15.38 8.37
N PHE A 56 8.54 -16.65 8.05
CA PHE A 56 9.40 -17.36 7.10
C PHE A 56 9.28 -16.76 5.69
N LEU A 57 8.07 -16.64 5.16
CA LEU A 57 7.80 -16.12 3.82
C LEU A 57 8.26 -14.66 3.68
N ASP A 58 8.03 -13.83 4.70
CA ASP A 58 8.52 -12.46 4.72
C ASP A 58 10.06 -12.40 4.60
N GLY A 59 10.76 -13.26 5.36
CA GLY A 59 12.23 -13.38 5.31
C GLY A 59 12.76 -13.98 4.00
N SER A 60 11.94 -14.77 3.29
CA SER A 60 12.28 -15.44 2.02
C SER A 60 11.93 -14.62 0.77
N ASN A 61 11.58 -13.35 0.93
CA ASN A 61 11.15 -12.42 -0.14
C ASN A 61 9.80 -12.74 -0.80
N PHE A 62 9.04 -13.71 -0.28
CA PHE A 62 7.68 -14.00 -0.72
C PHE A 62 6.70 -13.37 0.28
N LYS A 63 6.44 -12.07 0.08
CA LYS A 63 5.80 -11.25 1.09
C LYS A 63 4.34 -11.63 1.34
N PRO A 64 3.95 -12.04 2.57
CA PRO A 64 2.59 -12.44 2.91
C PRO A 64 1.64 -11.26 3.16
N GLY A 65 2.11 -10.03 2.97
CA GLY A 65 1.46 -8.81 3.43
C GLY A 65 1.76 -8.52 4.90
N VAL A 66 0.89 -7.78 5.57
CA VAL A 66 1.10 -7.47 6.98
C VAL A 66 1.04 -8.72 7.86
N ILE A 67 1.99 -8.83 8.78
CA ILE A 67 2.10 -9.94 9.73
C ILE A 67 1.06 -9.75 10.83
N ASP A 68 0.15 -10.70 11.00
CA ASP A 68 -0.94 -10.65 11.98
C ASP A 68 -1.35 -12.01 12.56
N GLY A 69 -0.65 -13.10 12.19
CA GLY A 69 -0.93 -14.47 12.59
C GLY A 69 -2.22 -15.06 11.99
N ARG A 70 -2.72 -14.47 10.87
CA ARG A 70 -3.98 -14.89 10.23
C ARG A 70 -3.75 -15.43 8.83
N TRP A 71 -4.46 -16.50 8.52
CA TRP A 71 -4.54 -17.02 7.17
C TRP A 71 -5.36 -16.09 6.28
N GLY A 72 -4.80 -15.66 5.15
CA GLY A 72 -5.45 -14.72 4.27
C GLY A 72 -5.02 -14.86 2.81
N GLU A 73 -5.58 -14.03 1.95
CA GLU A 73 -5.36 -14.07 0.51
C GLU A 73 -3.87 -13.93 0.14
N PHE A 74 -3.19 -12.92 0.69
CA PHE A 74 -1.79 -12.68 0.37
C PHE A 74 -0.85 -13.73 0.96
N MET A 75 -1.20 -14.27 2.13
CA MET A 75 -0.48 -15.41 2.70
C MET A 75 -0.53 -16.63 1.76
N ARG A 76 -1.71 -16.97 1.22
CA ARG A 76 -1.87 -18.04 0.22
C ARG A 76 -1.05 -17.78 -1.04
N LYS A 77 -1.14 -16.56 -1.56
CA LYS A 77 -0.43 -16.16 -2.78
C LYS A 77 1.07 -16.18 -2.62
N ALA A 78 1.57 -15.80 -1.45
CA ALA A 78 2.98 -15.87 -1.11
C ALA A 78 3.47 -17.32 -1.05
N LEU A 79 2.71 -18.18 -0.38
CA LEU A 79 3.05 -19.61 -0.27
C LEU A 79 3.09 -20.31 -1.63
N ILE A 80 2.05 -20.13 -2.47
CA ILE A 80 2.01 -20.68 -3.83
C ILE A 80 3.25 -20.25 -4.64
N ARG A 81 3.69 -19.01 -4.50
CA ARG A 81 4.84 -18.48 -5.24
C ARG A 81 6.18 -18.96 -4.69
N TYR A 82 6.25 -19.14 -3.39
CA TYR A 82 7.41 -19.74 -2.77
C TYR A 82 7.59 -21.18 -3.26
N GLU A 83 6.54 -22.01 -3.19
CA GLU A 83 6.56 -23.40 -3.70
C GLU A 83 6.90 -23.47 -5.19
N ALA A 84 6.32 -22.58 -6.00
CA ALA A 84 6.65 -22.51 -7.43
C ALA A 84 8.13 -22.11 -7.68
N ALA A 85 8.72 -21.29 -6.82
CA ALA A 85 10.14 -20.90 -6.92
C ALA A 85 11.07 -22.06 -6.52
N GLU A 86 10.64 -22.93 -5.60
CA GLU A 86 11.35 -24.14 -5.20
C GLU A 86 11.17 -25.31 -6.20
N GLY A 87 10.36 -25.09 -7.25
CA GLY A 87 10.14 -26.12 -8.29
C GLY A 87 9.01 -27.09 -7.99
N GLU A 88 8.19 -26.76 -7.00
CA GLU A 88 7.00 -27.53 -6.66
C GLU A 88 5.80 -27.11 -7.51
N ASN A 89 4.89 -28.06 -7.74
CA ASN A 89 3.59 -27.74 -8.35
C ASN A 89 2.72 -27.09 -7.28
N GLY A 90 2.71 -25.74 -7.23
CA GLY A 90 2.00 -24.96 -6.25
C GLY A 90 0.58 -25.46 -6.03
N GLU A 91 0.29 -25.99 -4.85
CA GLU A 91 -1.05 -26.40 -4.46
C GLU A 91 -1.99 -25.20 -4.41
N LYS A 92 -3.25 -25.42 -4.78
CA LYS A 92 -4.28 -24.40 -4.57
C LYS A 92 -4.72 -24.44 -3.11
N PHE A 93 -4.15 -23.60 -2.30
CA PHE A 93 -4.58 -23.46 -0.90
C PHE A 93 -5.99 -22.90 -0.78
N GLY A 94 -6.80 -23.53 0.05
CA GLY A 94 -8.19 -23.14 0.31
C GLY A 94 -8.33 -21.93 1.23
N GLU A 95 -9.57 -21.67 1.66
CA GLU A 95 -9.87 -20.60 2.62
C GLU A 95 -9.34 -20.87 4.03
N LYS A 96 -9.09 -22.13 4.36
CA LYS A 96 -8.48 -22.54 5.63
C LYS A 96 -6.98 -22.78 5.44
N PRO A 97 -6.16 -22.54 6.47
CA PRO A 97 -4.77 -22.92 6.44
C PRO A 97 -4.64 -24.46 6.31
N PRO A 98 -3.54 -24.96 5.71
CA PRO A 98 -3.22 -26.37 5.79
C PRO A 98 -3.03 -26.79 7.25
N GLU A 99 -3.18 -28.06 7.55
CA GLU A 99 -2.94 -28.61 8.89
C GLU A 99 -1.46 -28.49 9.28
N GLN A 100 -0.58 -28.59 8.29
CA GLN A 100 0.86 -28.44 8.44
C GLN A 100 1.41 -27.72 7.20
N PHE A 101 2.40 -26.85 7.40
CA PHE A 101 3.14 -26.19 6.32
C PHE A 101 4.39 -26.98 6.00
N ASP A 102 4.60 -27.34 4.72
CA ASP A 102 5.86 -27.90 4.24
C ASP A 102 6.86 -26.80 3.91
N LEU A 103 7.38 -26.18 4.95
CA LEU A 103 8.33 -25.08 4.87
C LEU A 103 9.53 -25.39 5.76
N PRO A 104 10.76 -25.02 5.35
CA PRO A 104 11.98 -25.31 6.11
C PRO A 104 12.14 -24.35 7.30
N PHE A 105 11.20 -24.38 8.24
CA PHE A 105 11.25 -23.55 9.43
C PHE A 105 12.40 -23.92 10.34
N ASP A 106 13.05 -22.94 10.89
CA ASP A 106 13.78 -23.11 12.13
C ASP A 106 12.79 -23.11 13.30
N GLN A 107 12.45 -24.31 13.77
CA GLN A 107 11.51 -24.49 14.89
C GLN A 107 12.03 -23.89 16.20
N SER A 108 13.35 -23.72 16.34
CA SER A 108 13.98 -23.13 17.53
C SER A 108 13.87 -21.61 17.56
N ARG A 109 13.64 -20.98 16.41
CA ARG A 109 13.54 -19.50 16.32
C ARG A 109 12.24 -19.03 16.98
N PRO A 110 12.33 -18.15 18.01
CA PRO A 110 11.14 -17.61 18.64
C PRO A 110 10.34 -16.75 17.67
N LEU A 111 9.01 -16.82 17.74
CA LEU A 111 8.10 -16.03 16.92
C LEU A 111 8.11 -14.54 17.28
N LEU A 112 8.39 -14.25 18.53
CA LEU A 112 8.41 -12.90 19.09
C LEU A 112 9.80 -12.57 19.64
N THR A 113 10.13 -11.30 19.59
CA THR A 113 11.30 -10.73 20.27
C THR A 113 10.88 -9.49 21.05
N SER A 114 11.72 -9.07 22.04
CA SER A 114 11.57 -7.79 22.69
C SER A 114 12.22 -6.68 21.88
N TYR A 115 11.59 -5.53 21.85
CA TYR A 115 12.13 -4.31 21.24
C TYR A 115 12.06 -3.16 22.23
N THR A 116 13.19 -2.48 22.44
CA THR A 116 13.29 -1.28 23.28
C THR A 116 13.30 -0.04 22.39
N PHE A 117 12.40 0.92 22.63
CA PHE A 117 12.35 2.16 21.85
C PHE A 117 13.63 2.95 22.01
N SER A 118 14.30 3.16 20.89
CA SER A 118 15.59 3.84 20.82
C SER A 118 15.45 5.37 20.77
N PRO A 119 16.54 6.14 21.02
CA PRO A 119 16.55 7.57 20.74
C PRO A 119 16.21 7.91 19.28
N ASN A 120 16.71 7.13 18.31
CA ASN A 120 16.47 7.36 16.88
C ASN A 120 14.99 7.17 16.52
N ASP A 121 14.30 6.21 17.14
CA ASP A 121 12.86 6.03 16.91
C ASP A 121 12.07 7.28 17.29
N GLN A 122 12.46 7.97 18.38
CA GLN A 122 11.81 9.20 18.83
C GLN A 122 11.97 10.33 17.81
N GLU A 123 13.06 10.38 17.07
CA GLU A 123 13.31 11.40 16.05
C GLU A 123 12.38 11.26 14.83
N PHE A 124 11.88 10.06 14.60
CA PHE A 124 10.94 9.76 13.50
C PHE A 124 9.47 9.97 13.87
N ILE A 125 9.18 10.36 15.12
CA ILE A 125 7.79 10.56 15.58
C ILE A 125 7.48 12.05 15.67
N GLY A 126 6.29 12.43 15.16
CA GLY A 126 5.87 13.81 15.20
C GLY A 126 4.40 14.01 14.84
N HIS A 127 4.01 15.26 14.76
CA HIS A 127 2.64 15.61 14.43
C HIS A 127 2.42 15.58 12.91
N VAL A 128 1.42 14.82 12.46
CA VAL A 128 0.93 14.83 11.07
C VAL A 128 -0.41 15.58 11.03
N PRO A 129 -0.46 16.77 10.43
CA PRO A 129 -1.71 17.53 10.32
C PRO A 129 -2.77 16.81 9.49
N GLY A 130 -4.06 17.03 9.84
CA GLY A 130 -5.18 16.38 9.15
C GLY A 130 -5.50 16.93 7.76
N SER A 131 -4.98 18.11 7.36
CA SER A 131 -5.23 18.69 6.04
C SER A 131 -3.96 18.79 5.21
N HIS A 132 -4.05 18.55 3.89
CA HIS A 132 -2.91 18.65 2.97
C HIS A 132 -2.30 20.05 2.93
N ALA A 133 -3.13 21.11 3.08
CA ALA A 133 -2.66 22.48 3.19
C ALA A 133 -1.75 22.74 4.41
N GLN A 134 -1.98 22.03 5.51
CA GLN A 134 -1.15 22.10 6.71
C GLN A 134 0.05 21.17 6.59
N GLN A 135 -0.14 19.98 6.00
CA GLN A 135 0.96 19.03 5.72
C GLN A 135 2.03 19.66 4.83
N ALA A 136 1.61 20.39 3.79
CA ALA A 136 2.52 21.10 2.87
C ALA A 136 3.39 22.18 3.55
N LYS A 137 3.07 22.58 4.78
CA LYS A 137 3.87 23.53 5.57
C LYS A 137 4.87 22.85 6.51
N GLN A 138 4.84 21.54 6.58
CA GLN A 138 5.78 20.75 7.39
C GLN A 138 7.10 20.53 6.62
N GLN A 139 8.15 20.21 7.34
CA GLN A 139 9.43 19.78 6.74
C GLN A 139 9.43 18.29 6.37
N SER A 140 8.63 17.50 7.09
CA SER A 140 8.45 16.07 6.86
C SER A 140 7.08 15.61 7.33
N LEU A 141 6.66 14.41 6.89
CA LEU A 141 5.49 13.70 7.37
C LEU A 141 5.93 12.47 8.18
N PRO A 142 6.26 12.65 9.48
CA PRO A 142 6.80 11.59 10.34
C PRO A 142 5.74 10.55 10.70
N TYR A 143 6.12 9.50 11.45
CA TYR A 143 5.14 8.63 12.12
C TYR A 143 4.37 9.42 13.20
N LYS A 144 3.10 9.10 13.36
CA LYS A 144 2.23 9.76 14.36
C LYS A 144 2.57 9.35 15.79
N ASP A 145 2.96 8.08 15.94
CA ASP A 145 3.28 7.48 17.24
C ASP A 145 4.19 6.24 17.10
N PHE A 146 4.63 5.69 18.23
CA PHE A 146 5.45 4.48 18.27
C PHE A 146 4.73 3.24 17.73
N LEU A 147 3.41 3.17 17.83
CA LEU A 147 2.66 2.02 17.32
C LEU A 147 2.70 1.96 15.79
N GLU A 148 2.57 3.11 15.14
CA GLU A 148 2.68 3.23 13.69
C GLU A 148 4.12 2.90 13.23
N LEU A 149 5.12 3.48 13.89
CA LEU A 149 6.53 3.18 13.62
C LEU A 149 6.82 1.69 13.74
N LEU A 150 6.40 1.04 14.85
CA LEU A 150 6.63 -0.39 15.04
C LEU A 150 5.82 -1.25 14.07
N GLY A 151 4.63 -0.80 13.69
CA GLY A 151 3.83 -1.47 12.65
C GLY A 151 4.60 -1.59 11.35
N GLU A 152 5.23 -0.50 10.92
CA GLU A 152 6.09 -0.50 9.74
C GLU A 152 7.39 -1.27 9.96
N LYS A 153 8.11 -0.98 11.05
CA LYS A 153 9.40 -1.60 11.37
C LYS A 153 9.33 -3.14 11.41
N PHE A 154 8.24 -3.70 11.92
CA PHE A 154 8.05 -5.15 12.06
C PHE A 154 6.97 -5.71 11.15
N HIS A 155 6.63 -5.02 10.06
CA HIS A 155 5.69 -5.43 9.02
C HIS A 155 4.32 -5.87 9.55
N ALA A 156 3.88 -5.30 10.67
CA ALA A 156 2.75 -5.77 11.46
C ALA A 156 1.62 -4.73 11.55
N LYS A 157 0.39 -5.20 11.76
CA LYS A 157 -0.72 -4.31 12.09
C LYS A 157 -0.61 -3.77 13.52
N GLY A 158 -0.96 -2.50 13.72
CA GLY A 158 -1.03 -1.92 15.04
C GLY A 158 -1.92 -2.69 16.02
N ASP A 159 -3.07 -3.21 15.55
CA ASP A 159 -3.94 -4.05 16.39
C ASP A 159 -3.31 -5.38 16.78
N PHE A 160 -2.43 -5.94 15.94
CA PHE A 160 -1.67 -7.13 16.29
C PHE A 160 -0.64 -6.82 17.38
N LEU A 161 0.10 -5.72 17.24
CA LEU A 161 1.04 -5.25 18.26
C LEU A 161 0.34 -4.98 19.60
N ARG A 162 -0.86 -4.41 19.60
CA ARG A 162 -1.68 -4.24 20.82
C ARG A 162 -2.02 -5.58 21.47
N ARG A 163 -2.39 -6.60 20.68
CA ARG A 163 -2.68 -7.96 21.22
C ARG A 163 -1.44 -8.64 21.78
N LEU A 164 -0.26 -8.42 21.18
CA LEU A 164 1.01 -8.97 21.70
C LEU A 164 1.43 -8.33 23.02
N ASN A 165 0.92 -7.13 23.33
CA ASN A 165 1.27 -6.33 24.51
C ASN A 165 0.02 -5.93 25.30
N PRO A 166 -0.73 -6.90 25.86
CA PRO A 166 -1.94 -6.59 26.61
C PRO A 166 -1.61 -5.78 27.86
N GLY A 167 -2.34 -4.69 28.09
CA GLY A 167 -2.12 -3.79 29.22
C GLY A 167 -1.08 -2.69 29.00
N TYR A 168 -0.33 -2.70 27.89
CA TYR A 168 0.56 -1.60 27.57
C TYR A 168 -0.22 -0.40 26.99
N ASP A 169 0.00 0.78 27.58
CA ASP A 169 -0.67 2.03 27.18
C ASP A 169 0.12 2.72 26.05
N TRP A 170 -0.23 2.42 24.80
CA TRP A 170 0.42 2.96 23.62
C TRP A 170 0.35 4.49 23.51
N SER A 171 -0.64 5.13 24.17
CA SER A 171 -0.74 6.59 24.17
C SER A 171 0.34 7.26 25.06
N LYS A 172 0.98 6.48 25.93
CA LYS A 172 2.08 6.90 26.81
C LYS A 172 3.43 6.32 26.42
N ALA A 173 3.49 5.64 25.28
CA ALA A 173 4.71 5.05 24.76
C ALA A 173 5.84 6.09 24.67
N LYS A 174 7.01 5.73 25.15
CA LYS A 174 8.17 6.63 25.21
C LYS A 174 9.47 5.85 25.04
N ARG A 175 10.53 6.57 24.71
CA ARG A 175 11.90 6.05 24.67
C ARG A 175 12.23 5.25 25.94
N GLY A 176 12.83 4.09 25.74
CA GLY A 176 13.26 3.16 26.79
C GLY A 176 12.19 2.15 27.20
N ASP A 177 10.95 2.29 26.76
CA ASP A 177 9.94 1.26 26.98
C ASP A 177 10.26 0.02 26.14
N GLU A 178 9.92 -1.16 26.66
CA GLU A 178 10.11 -2.44 26.00
C GLU A 178 8.77 -3.08 25.67
N VAL A 179 8.63 -3.58 24.44
CA VAL A 179 7.42 -4.26 23.94
C VAL A 179 7.77 -5.51 23.15
N LYS A 180 6.82 -6.44 23.06
CA LYS A 180 6.93 -7.63 22.21
C LYS A 180 6.54 -7.30 20.78
N VAL A 181 7.34 -7.78 19.84
CA VAL A 181 7.14 -7.57 18.40
C VAL A 181 7.37 -8.87 17.61
N PRO A 182 6.86 -9.01 16.39
CA PRO A 182 7.21 -10.11 15.50
C PRO A 182 8.72 -10.21 15.26
N ASN A 183 9.29 -11.41 15.33
CA ASN A 183 10.71 -11.64 15.09
C ASN A 183 11.00 -11.74 13.58
N VAL A 184 10.77 -10.65 12.84
CA VAL A 184 11.05 -10.56 11.39
C VAL A 184 12.55 -10.72 11.11
N ALA A 185 12.88 -11.24 9.94
CA ALA A 185 14.28 -11.48 9.57
C ALA A 185 15.04 -10.17 9.31
N LYS A 186 14.38 -9.21 8.65
CA LYS A 186 14.92 -7.88 8.34
C LYS A 186 13.88 -6.84 8.74
N PRO A 187 13.97 -6.25 9.95
CA PRO A 187 13.12 -5.12 10.30
C PRO A 187 13.30 -3.96 9.31
N PHE A 188 12.21 -3.28 8.99
CA PHE A 188 12.28 -2.08 8.17
C PHE A 188 13.02 -0.96 8.93
N ASP A 189 13.89 -0.26 8.20
CA ASP A 189 14.62 0.89 8.75
C ASP A 189 14.44 2.12 7.85
N LEU A 190 13.72 3.11 8.35
CA LEU A 190 13.51 4.39 7.66
C LEU A 190 14.84 5.11 7.38
N GLN A 191 15.85 4.92 8.26
CA GLN A 191 17.16 5.52 8.07
C GLN A 191 17.85 5.03 6.80
N GLU A 192 17.66 3.76 6.40
CA GLU A 192 18.18 3.22 5.14
C GLU A 192 17.67 4.04 3.93
N ALA A 193 16.38 4.39 3.89
CA ALA A 193 15.82 5.22 2.81
C ALA A 193 16.38 6.65 2.79
N ILE A 194 16.57 7.25 3.98
CA ILE A 194 17.18 8.58 4.14
C ILE A 194 18.63 8.59 3.68
N ASP A 195 19.38 7.53 4.00
CA ASP A 195 20.79 7.43 3.60
C ASP A 195 20.93 7.19 2.09
N LEU A 196 20.02 6.42 1.48
CA LEU A 196 19.93 6.25 0.03
C LEU A 196 19.61 7.57 -0.68
N GLN A 197 18.71 8.40 -0.12
CA GLN A 197 18.45 9.74 -0.63
C GLN A 197 19.74 10.58 -0.64
N LYS A 198 20.43 10.67 0.49
CA LYS A 198 21.69 11.44 0.62
C LYS A 198 22.77 11.00 -0.35
N GLN A 199 22.90 9.67 -0.54
CA GLN A 199 23.86 9.09 -1.49
C GLN A 199 23.51 9.49 -2.94
N THR A 200 22.22 9.42 -3.31
CA THR A 200 21.75 9.81 -4.64
C THR A 200 22.00 11.30 -4.90
N GLU A 201 21.64 12.17 -3.96
CA GLU A 201 21.88 13.62 -4.06
C GLU A 201 23.39 13.96 -4.14
N ALA A 202 24.24 13.25 -3.40
CA ALA A 202 25.69 13.44 -3.45
C ALA A 202 26.27 13.01 -4.82
N ALA A 203 25.78 11.89 -5.38
CA ALA A 203 26.18 11.40 -6.68
C ALA A 203 25.76 12.38 -7.82
N GLU A 204 24.55 12.95 -7.74
CA GLU A 204 24.06 13.97 -8.68
C GLU A 204 24.93 15.24 -8.64
N LYS A 205 25.25 15.75 -7.45
CA LYS A 205 26.07 16.95 -7.25
C LYS A 205 27.52 16.76 -7.75
N SER A 206 28.06 15.57 -7.61
CA SER A 206 29.43 15.28 -8.06
C SER A 206 29.55 15.03 -9.58
N ASN A 207 28.46 15.09 -10.31
CA ASN A 207 28.40 14.71 -11.75
C ASN A 207 28.94 13.29 -12.02
N SER A 208 29.06 12.46 -10.97
CA SER A 208 29.57 11.09 -11.02
C SER A 208 28.55 10.09 -11.57
N LEU A 209 27.32 10.55 -11.82
CA LEU A 209 26.30 9.87 -12.61
C LEU A 209 26.58 9.96 -14.13
N GLN A 210 27.85 10.16 -14.54
CA GLN A 210 28.21 9.69 -15.86
C GLN A 210 27.85 8.21 -15.87
N THR A 211 26.87 7.91 -16.68
CA THR A 211 26.51 6.58 -17.12
C THR A 211 27.80 5.80 -17.40
N GLU A 212 28.44 5.27 -16.36
CA GLU A 212 29.08 4.01 -16.62
C GLU A 212 27.93 3.14 -17.14
N ASP A 213 28.06 2.76 -18.42
CA ASP A 213 27.43 1.57 -18.94
C ASP A 213 27.87 0.40 -18.04
N LYS A 214 27.37 0.37 -16.80
CA LYS A 214 27.31 -0.83 -16.02
C LYS A 214 26.40 -1.71 -16.85
N LYS A 215 27.06 -2.42 -17.80
CA LYS A 215 26.46 -3.61 -18.38
C LYS A 215 25.81 -4.32 -17.21
N PRO A 216 24.49 -4.50 -17.21
CA PRO A 216 23.83 -5.22 -16.15
C PRO A 216 24.63 -6.50 -15.97
N GLY A 217 25.09 -6.76 -14.75
CA GLY A 217 25.72 -8.05 -14.45
C GLY A 217 24.83 -9.12 -15.07
N ASN A 218 25.36 -10.27 -15.43
CA ASN A 218 24.73 -11.31 -16.26
C ASN A 218 23.35 -11.79 -15.74
N GLU A 219 22.86 -11.24 -14.63
CA GLU A 219 21.60 -11.56 -13.96
C GLU A 219 20.61 -10.42 -14.16
N ARG A 220 19.76 -10.56 -15.18
CA ARG A 220 18.74 -9.56 -15.48
C ARG A 220 17.53 -9.76 -14.56
N HIS A 221 17.27 -8.78 -13.71
CA HIS A 221 15.97 -8.69 -13.03
C HIS A 221 14.89 -8.28 -14.04
N ALA A 222 13.65 -8.81 -13.80
CA ALA A 222 12.44 -8.39 -14.48
C ALA A 222 11.30 -8.36 -13.48
N ILE A 223 10.39 -7.41 -13.65
CA ILE A 223 9.23 -7.25 -12.79
C ILE A 223 7.97 -7.65 -13.58
N PHE A 224 7.11 -8.47 -12.98
CA PHE A 224 5.82 -8.85 -13.52
C PHE A 224 4.72 -8.43 -12.53
N VAL A 225 3.76 -7.64 -13.01
CA VAL A 225 2.65 -7.17 -12.21
C VAL A 225 1.36 -7.78 -12.73
N SER A 226 0.70 -8.56 -11.89
CA SER A 226 -0.67 -8.99 -12.14
C SER A 226 -1.64 -8.08 -11.39
N VAL A 227 -2.36 -7.25 -12.14
CA VAL A 227 -3.38 -6.34 -11.60
C VAL A 227 -4.53 -7.13 -10.99
N GLN A 228 -4.92 -8.23 -11.63
CA GLN A 228 -5.99 -9.12 -11.16
C GLN A 228 -5.61 -9.84 -9.87
N GLU A 229 -4.40 -10.41 -9.82
CA GLU A 229 -3.87 -11.11 -8.64
C GLU A 229 -3.45 -10.15 -7.53
N LYS A 230 -3.26 -8.87 -7.85
CA LYS A 230 -2.71 -7.84 -6.95
C LYS A 230 -1.35 -8.23 -6.39
N ILE A 231 -0.52 -8.79 -7.23
CA ILE A 231 0.84 -9.24 -6.90
C ILE A 231 1.82 -8.68 -7.92
N LEU A 232 2.97 -8.27 -7.41
CA LEU A 232 4.17 -8.02 -8.16
C LEU A 232 5.14 -9.20 -7.94
N GLU A 233 5.69 -9.74 -9.00
CA GLU A 233 6.71 -10.79 -8.99
C GLU A 233 8.04 -10.22 -9.45
N LEU A 234 9.10 -10.51 -8.72
CA LEU A 234 10.46 -10.22 -9.11
C LEU A 234 11.12 -11.51 -9.63
N LYS A 235 11.63 -11.46 -10.85
CA LYS A 235 12.38 -12.56 -11.45
C LYS A 235 13.83 -12.16 -11.66
N GLN A 236 14.72 -13.13 -11.56
CA GLN A 236 16.14 -13.01 -11.86
C GLN A 236 16.52 -14.16 -12.79
N SER A 237 16.98 -13.84 -14.02
CA SER A 237 17.27 -14.85 -15.06
C SER A 237 16.13 -15.87 -15.23
N ASP A 238 14.89 -15.37 -15.32
CA ASP A 238 13.63 -16.13 -15.42
C ASP A 238 13.20 -16.93 -14.17
N LYS A 239 14.01 -16.99 -13.14
CA LYS A 239 13.61 -17.59 -11.86
C LYS A 239 12.84 -16.59 -11.02
N LEU A 240 11.75 -17.04 -10.43
CA LEU A 240 11.01 -16.26 -9.44
C LEU A 240 11.83 -16.17 -8.14
N VAL A 241 12.19 -14.95 -7.73
CA VAL A 241 13.02 -14.69 -6.56
C VAL A 241 12.34 -13.84 -5.50
N GLY A 242 11.11 -13.39 -5.76
CA GLY A 242 10.32 -12.65 -4.80
C GLY A 242 8.93 -12.33 -5.30
N SER A 243 8.01 -12.08 -4.36
CA SER A 243 6.67 -11.63 -4.65
C SER A 243 6.17 -10.66 -3.59
N TYR A 244 5.40 -9.65 -4.02
CA TYR A 244 4.98 -8.52 -3.19
C TYR A 244 3.48 -8.25 -3.40
N PRO A 245 2.67 -8.16 -2.34
CA PRO A 245 1.32 -7.65 -2.44
C PRO A 245 1.30 -6.21 -2.93
N ILE A 246 0.34 -5.89 -3.80
CA ILE A 246 0.19 -4.54 -4.34
C ILE A 246 -1.25 -4.04 -4.28
N THR A 247 -1.41 -2.73 -4.40
CA THR A 247 -2.67 -2.09 -4.74
C THR A 247 -2.55 -1.46 -6.12
N PRO A 248 -3.22 -2.00 -7.15
CA PRO A 248 -3.22 -1.43 -8.49
C PRO A 248 -4.18 -0.26 -8.61
N GLY A 249 -4.16 0.39 -9.78
CA GLY A 249 -5.09 1.45 -10.16
C GLY A 249 -6.55 1.01 -10.09
N SER A 250 -7.44 1.99 -9.94
CA SER A 250 -8.90 1.79 -9.96
C SER A 250 -9.42 1.55 -11.39
N LYS A 251 -10.71 1.18 -11.50
CA LYS A 251 -11.36 1.09 -12.83
C LYS A 251 -11.42 2.45 -13.54
N ALA A 252 -11.53 3.55 -12.79
CA ALA A 252 -11.57 4.90 -13.35
C ALA A 252 -10.19 5.41 -13.76
N LEU A 253 -9.17 5.04 -13.02
CA LEU A 253 -7.76 5.38 -13.25
C LEU A 253 -6.94 4.08 -13.18
N PRO A 254 -6.93 3.28 -14.25
CA PRO A 254 -6.30 1.97 -14.26
C PRO A 254 -4.78 2.07 -14.27
N ALA A 255 -4.12 1.03 -13.76
CA ALA A 255 -2.69 0.86 -13.96
C ALA A 255 -2.36 0.75 -15.45
N PRO A 256 -1.21 1.25 -15.91
CA PRO A 256 -0.83 1.23 -17.32
C PRO A 256 -0.48 -0.20 -17.76
N ILE A 257 -1.44 -0.90 -18.32
CA ILE A 257 -1.21 -2.24 -18.89
C ILE A 257 -0.21 -2.14 -20.05
N GLY A 258 0.77 -3.03 -20.09
CA GLY A 258 1.80 -3.05 -21.16
C GLY A 258 3.20 -3.36 -20.65
N GLU A 259 4.18 -3.04 -21.48
CA GLU A 259 5.60 -3.26 -21.26
C GLU A 259 6.29 -1.93 -21.04
N TRP A 260 6.95 -1.81 -19.92
CA TRP A 260 7.62 -0.58 -19.49
C TRP A 260 8.99 -0.91 -18.91
N PHE A 261 9.71 0.10 -18.50
CA PHE A 261 10.95 -0.04 -17.72
C PHE A 261 11.00 1.00 -16.60
N VAL A 262 11.73 0.69 -15.55
CA VAL A 262 12.01 1.62 -14.45
C VAL A 262 13.02 2.64 -14.94
N LYS A 263 12.68 3.94 -14.92
CA LYS A 263 13.55 5.03 -15.35
C LYS A 263 14.53 5.46 -14.27
N GLY A 264 14.06 5.50 -13.03
CA GLY A 264 14.84 5.98 -11.91
C GLY A 264 14.07 5.90 -10.60
N PHE A 265 14.75 6.31 -9.55
CA PHE A 265 14.25 6.27 -8.17
C PHE A 265 14.33 7.66 -7.54
N SER A 266 13.29 8.00 -6.77
CA SER A 266 13.33 9.12 -5.83
C SER A 266 13.11 8.55 -4.44
N TRP A 267 14.17 8.55 -3.64
CA TRP A 267 14.09 8.18 -2.23
C TRP A 267 13.57 9.36 -1.42
N MET A 268 12.74 9.10 -0.41
CA MET A 268 12.08 10.14 0.39
C MET A 268 11.47 11.25 -0.50
N PRO A 269 10.55 10.88 -1.42
CA PRO A 269 10.02 11.83 -2.40
C PRO A 269 9.10 12.87 -1.76
N THR A 270 9.05 14.08 -2.34
CA THR A 270 7.89 14.95 -2.18
C THR A 270 6.73 14.44 -3.04
N PHE A 271 5.51 14.83 -2.71
CA PHE A 271 4.34 14.44 -3.48
C PHE A 271 3.45 15.63 -3.81
N ARG A 272 3.19 15.82 -5.10
CA ARG A 272 2.24 16.83 -5.57
C ARG A 272 0.81 16.32 -5.38
N TRP A 273 0.15 16.76 -4.32
CA TRP A 273 -1.27 16.50 -4.10
C TRP A 273 -2.09 17.43 -4.97
N ASP A 274 -2.63 16.93 -6.06
CA ASP A 274 -3.50 17.61 -7.00
C ASP A 274 -4.84 16.87 -7.06
N GLU A 275 -5.85 17.40 -6.38
CA GLU A 275 -7.13 16.71 -6.18
C GLU A 275 -7.85 16.44 -7.51
N ALA A 276 -7.74 17.38 -8.47
CA ALA A 276 -8.31 17.19 -9.80
C ALA A 276 -7.61 16.06 -10.57
N MET A 277 -6.29 15.94 -10.44
CA MET A 277 -5.54 14.83 -11.02
C MET A 277 -5.93 13.50 -10.39
N LEU A 278 -6.09 13.44 -9.08
CA LEU A 278 -6.44 12.23 -8.35
C LEU A 278 -7.87 11.77 -8.65
N HIS A 279 -8.82 12.69 -8.85
CA HIS A 279 -10.22 12.33 -9.13
C HIS A 279 -10.54 12.16 -10.61
N HIS A 280 -9.91 12.93 -11.48
CA HIS A 280 -10.28 13.03 -12.89
C HIS A 280 -9.16 12.69 -13.87
N GLY A 281 -7.96 12.38 -13.39
CA GLY A 281 -6.80 12.09 -14.24
C GLY A 281 -6.25 13.31 -15.00
N LYS A 282 -6.69 14.52 -14.65
CA LYS A 282 -6.24 15.77 -15.28
C LYS A 282 -5.74 16.73 -14.22
N ARG A 283 -4.57 17.32 -14.44
CA ARG A 283 -3.98 18.28 -13.50
C ARG A 283 -4.87 19.51 -13.35
N GLY A 284 -5.14 19.88 -12.08
CA GLY A 284 -5.76 21.15 -11.71
C GLY A 284 -4.74 22.27 -11.57
N GLY A 285 -5.22 23.50 -11.37
CA GLY A 285 -4.38 24.66 -11.04
C GLY A 285 -3.87 24.62 -9.61
N ASP A 286 -4.70 24.17 -8.69
CA ASP A 286 -4.43 24.15 -7.25
C ASP A 286 -3.82 22.80 -6.84
N PHE A 287 -2.73 22.85 -6.12
CA PHE A 287 -2.07 21.67 -5.57
C PHE A 287 -1.30 22.01 -4.30
N TYR A 288 -0.97 20.98 -3.54
CA TYR A 288 -0.08 21.07 -2.39
C TYR A 288 1.16 20.20 -2.65
N GLU A 289 2.35 20.74 -2.35
CA GLU A 289 3.59 19.97 -2.35
C GLU A 289 3.74 19.36 -0.95
N LEU A 290 3.49 18.07 -0.83
CA LEU A 290 3.61 17.36 0.43
C LEU A 290 5.07 16.94 0.66
N PRO A 291 5.63 17.19 1.85
CA PRO A 291 7.02 16.87 2.14
C PRO A 291 7.27 15.36 2.29
N PRO A 292 8.53 14.92 2.27
CA PRO A 292 8.88 13.51 2.42
C PRO A 292 8.53 12.96 3.82
N GLY A 293 8.46 11.66 3.91
CA GLY A 293 8.27 10.93 5.17
C GLY A 293 7.40 9.70 5.04
N PRO A 294 7.34 8.84 6.07
CA PRO A 294 6.57 7.60 6.03
C PRO A 294 5.07 7.85 5.85
N ASN A 295 4.55 8.98 6.31
CA ASN A 295 3.16 9.42 6.13
C ASN A 295 2.92 10.24 4.84
N ASN A 296 3.87 10.24 3.89
CA ASN A 296 3.62 10.77 2.55
C ASN A 296 2.74 9.77 1.77
N PRO A 297 1.71 10.20 1.01
CA PRO A 297 0.84 9.30 0.24
C PRO A 297 1.54 8.34 -0.74
N VAL A 298 2.75 8.69 -1.18
CA VAL A 298 3.59 7.80 -2.01
C VAL A 298 4.71 7.12 -1.21
N GLY A 299 4.67 7.24 0.12
CA GLY A 299 5.63 6.61 1.01
C GLY A 299 7.05 7.13 0.85
N ILE A 300 8.02 6.24 1.06
CA ILE A 300 9.44 6.56 1.18
C ILE A 300 10.25 6.38 -0.13
N ILE A 301 9.61 5.88 -1.18
CA ILE A 301 10.24 5.68 -2.49
C ILE A 301 9.23 5.84 -3.62
N TRP A 302 9.67 6.47 -4.71
CA TRP A 302 8.99 6.51 -5.99
C TRP A 302 9.92 5.92 -7.06
N MET A 303 9.48 4.85 -7.73
CA MET A 303 10.14 4.23 -8.86
C MET A 303 9.41 4.66 -10.13
N GLU A 304 9.99 5.60 -10.88
CA GLU A 304 9.37 6.16 -12.09
C GLU A 304 9.37 5.12 -13.21
N LEU A 305 8.23 4.94 -13.87
CA LEU A 305 8.12 4.11 -15.07
C LEU A 305 8.31 4.93 -16.34
N SER A 306 8.69 4.24 -17.43
CA SER A 306 8.73 4.86 -18.77
C SER A 306 7.36 5.32 -19.28
N HIS A 307 6.26 4.77 -18.71
CA HIS A 307 4.93 5.33 -18.87
C HIS A 307 4.79 6.64 -18.09
N LYS A 308 4.51 7.73 -18.80
CA LYS A 308 4.48 9.08 -18.21
C LYS A 308 3.48 9.19 -17.05
N GLY A 309 3.96 9.64 -15.90
CA GLY A 309 3.15 9.90 -14.71
C GLY A 309 2.75 8.65 -13.94
N SER A 310 3.34 7.51 -14.22
CA SER A 310 3.11 6.26 -13.50
C SER A 310 4.36 5.79 -12.77
N GLY A 311 4.15 5.09 -11.67
CA GLY A 311 5.24 4.58 -10.83
C GLY A 311 4.81 3.43 -9.94
N LEU A 312 5.82 2.77 -9.37
CA LEU A 312 5.68 1.92 -8.19
C LEU A 312 6.10 2.76 -6.98
N HIS A 313 5.38 2.67 -5.87
CA HIS A 313 5.68 3.51 -4.71
C HIS A 313 5.20 2.91 -3.40
N GLY A 314 5.72 3.40 -2.27
CA GLY A 314 5.26 3.06 -0.94
C GLY A 314 3.87 3.62 -0.62
N THR A 315 3.48 3.61 0.65
CA THR A 315 2.20 4.16 1.11
C THR A 315 2.25 4.52 2.59
N ASP A 316 1.45 5.50 2.98
CA ASP A 316 1.16 5.89 4.37
C ASP A 316 0.16 4.93 5.06
N ALA A 317 -0.44 3.99 4.33
CA ALA A 317 -1.49 3.09 4.82
C ALA A 317 -1.25 1.63 4.38
N PRO A 318 -0.18 0.97 4.86
CA PRO A 318 0.22 -0.37 4.41
C PRO A 318 -0.83 -1.45 4.65
N GLU A 319 -1.70 -1.30 5.66
CA GLU A 319 -2.80 -2.22 5.93
C GLU A 319 -3.89 -2.22 4.85
N THR A 320 -3.87 -1.21 3.95
CA THR A 320 -4.83 -1.09 2.83
C THR A 320 -4.36 -1.79 1.55
N ILE A 321 -3.13 -2.28 1.52
CA ILE A 321 -2.57 -2.97 0.34
C ILE A 321 -3.48 -4.12 -0.09
N GLY A 322 -3.84 -4.12 -1.37
CA GLY A 322 -4.75 -5.07 -2.01
C GLY A 322 -6.24 -4.95 -1.63
N ARG A 323 -6.59 -4.07 -0.70
CA ARG A 323 -7.97 -3.88 -0.20
C ARG A 323 -8.64 -2.61 -0.70
N THR A 324 -7.85 -1.68 -1.21
CA THR A 324 -8.30 -0.43 -1.82
C THR A 324 -7.88 -0.38 -3.29
N THR A 325 -8.02 0.77 -3.91
CA THR A 325 -7.53 1.05 -5.25
C THR A 325 -6.67 2.31 -5.25
N SER A 326 -5.73 2.42 -6.19
CA SER A 326 -4.94 3.62 -6.40
C SER A 326 -5.50 4.49 -7.54
N HIS A 327 -4.80 5.58 -7.84
CA HIS A 327 -5.13 6.51 -8.92
C HIS A 327 -4.27 6.27 -10.18
N GLY A 328 -3.98 4.98 -10.48
CA GLY A 328 -3.24 4.56 -11.67
C GLY A 328 -1.83 4.03 -11.39
N CYS A 329 -1.22 4.40 -10.26
CA CYS A 329 0.07 3.87 -9.84
C CYS A 329 -0.07 2.52 -9.12
N ILE A 330 1.03 1.87 -8.84
CA ILE A 330 1.09 0.60 -8.13
C ILE A 330 1.68 0.86 -6.74
N ARG A 331 0.86 0.63 -5.70
CA ARG A 331 1.27 0.81 -4.29
C ARG A 331 1.83 -0.47 -3.71
N LEU A 332 2.89 -0.35 -2.95
CA LEU A 332 3.45 -1.36 -2.05
C LEU A 332 3.43 -0.81 -0.61
N SER A 333 3.64 -1.67 0.38
CA SER A 333 4.04 -1.18 1.71
C SER A 333 5.41 -0.50 1.63
N ASN A 334 5.74 0.38 2.59
CA ASN A 334 7.04 1.04 2.58
C ASN A 334 8.20 0.05 2.70
N TRP A 335 8.08 -0.99 3.54
CA TRP A 335 9.11 -2.03 3.68
C TRP A 335 9.28 -2.88 2.42
N ASP A 336 8.20 -3.21 1.72
CA ASP A 336 8.26 -3.95 0.45
C ASP A 336 8.82 -3.07 -0.68
N ALA A 337 8.47 -1.78 -0.69
CA ALA A 337 8.96 -0.83 -1.67
C ALA A 337 10.47 -0.56 -1.49
N LEU A 338 10.96 -0.46 -0.24
CA LEU A 338 12.38 -0.36 0.06
C LEU A 338 13.12 -1.64 -0.37
N ASP A 339 12.60 -2.81 0.01
CA ASP A 339 13.18 -4.10 -0.33
C ASP A 339 13.28 -4.30 -1.86
N LEU A 340 12.21 -3.97 -2.61
CA LEU A 340 12.24 -4.02 -4.07
C LEU A 340 13.22 -3.00 -4.66
N GLY A 341 13.18 -1.74 -4.17
CA GLY A 341 14.01 -0.65 -4.69
C GLY A 341 15.50 -0.87 -4.51
N THR A 342 15.92 -1.61 -3.49
CA THR A 342 17.33 -1.97 -3.27
C THR A 342 17.80 -3.15 -4.15
N LYS A 343 16.89 -3.91 -4.75
CA LYS A 343 17.18 -5.08 -5.60
C LYS A 343 17.19 -4.77 -7.08
N VAL A 344 16.47 -3.72 -7.51
CA VAL A 344 16.34 -3.38 -8.93
C VAL A 344 17.11 -2.11 -9.28
N LEU A 345 17.46 -1.97 -10.55
CA LEU A 345 18.20 -0.82 -11.08
C LEU A 345 17.37 -0.10 -12.15
N PRO A 346 17.67 1.17 -12.46
CA PRO A 346 17.15 1.81 -13.66
C PRO A 346 17.41 0.96 -14.91
N GLY A 347 16.42 0.87 -15.80
CA GLY A 347 16.45 0.00 -16.98
C GLY A 347 15.83 -1.39 -16.78
N VAL A 348 15.44 -1.76 -15.54
CA VAL A 348 14.73 -3.02 -15.30
C VAL A 348 13.39 -3.00 -16.02
N HIS A 349 13.13 -4.09 -16.76
CA HIS A 349 11.90 -4.28 -17.51
C HIS A 349 10.73 -4.62 -16.58
N ILE A 350 9.56 -4.07 -16.86
CA ILE A 350 8.33 -4.31 -16.12
C ILE A 350 7.16 -4.61 -17.06
N THR A 351 6.52 -5.76 -16.87
CA THR A 351 5.29 -6.17 -17.55
C THR A 351 4.11 -5.96 -16.61
N ILE A 352 3.10 -5.20 -17.02
CA ILE A 352 1.84 -4.98 -16.27
C ILE A 352 0.68 -5.57 -17.06
N ARG A 353 -0.08 -6.51 -16.45
CA ARG A 353 -1.21 -7.21 -17.07
C ARG A 353 -2.36 -7.48 -16.12
#